data_d00936a702360cd889b22c6c15ebf1e3
#
_entry.id   d00936a702360cd889b22c6c15ebf1e3
#
_cell.length_a   1.000
_cell.length_b   1.000
_cell.length_c   1.000
_cell.angle_alpha   90.00
_cell.angle_beta   90.00
_cell.angle_gamma   90.00
#
_symmetry.space_group_name_H-M   'P 1'
#
loop_
_entity.id
_entity.type
_entity.pdbx_description
1 polymer ?
#
loop_
_entity_poly.entity_id
_entity_poly.type
_entity_poly.pdbx_seq_one_letter_code
_entity_poly.pdbx_strand_id
1 'polypeptide(L)'
;MVLDPLRRKYVALTPEEWVRQHFIHFLITHKGYPAGLIANEMAITVGTTRKRCDSVVFGRQAQPLMIVEYKAPHIALTQKVFDQISRYNMRLHVDWLIVSNGLQHYCLRMDYAHRTYHFMPDIPAYTELTPSVSLDSSSI
;
A
#
# COMPACT_ATOMS: atom_id res chain seq x y z
N MET A 1 -4.07 16.91 17.91
CA MET A 1 -2.75 16.27 17.70
C MET A 1 -2.79 14.85 18.25
N VAL A 2 -2.29 13.92 17.50
CA VAL A 2 -2.17 12.52 17.93
C VAL A 2 -0.75 12.05 17.66
N LEU A 3 -0.30 11.02 18.38
CA LEU A 3 1.02 10.45 18.18
C LEU A 3 0.97 9.46 17.03
N ASP A 4 1.79 9.69 16.02
CA ASP A 4 1.95 8.76 14.91
C ASP A 4 2.96 7.69 15.35
N PRO A 5 2.55 6.43 15.50
CA PRO A 5 3.44 5.40 16.02
C PRO A 5 4.65 5.12 15.13
N LEU A 6 4.54 5.35 13.83
CA LEU A 6 5.67 5.10 12.92
C LEU A 6 6.63 6.26 12.86
N ARG A 7 6.12 7.49 12.91
CA ARG A 7 6.96 8.69 12.88
C ARG A 7 7.41 9.12 14.26
N ARG A 8 6.80 8.57 15.30
CA ARG A 8 7.12 8.86 16.70
C ARG A 8 7.06 10.35 17.02
N LYS A 9 6.07 11.02 16.46
CA LYS A 9 5.87 12.45 16.68
C LYS A 9 4.38 12.76 16.64
N TYR A 10 4.02 13.89 17.19
CA TYR A 10 2.63 14.35 17.15
C TYR A 10 2.35 15.05 15.83
N VAL A 11 1.22 14.75 15.23
CA VAL A 11 0.77 15.35 13.98
C VAL A 11 -0.65 15.84 14.15
N ALA A 12 -1.06 16.76 13.27
CA ALA A 12 -2.44 17.21 13.25
C ALA A 12 -3.34 16.07 12.77
N LEU A 13 -4.48 15.89 13.42
CA LEU A 13 -5.42 14.85 13.04
C LEU A 13 -6.30 15.36 11.89
N THR A 14 -5.89 15.10 10.66
CA THR A 14 -6.72 15.32 9.48
C THR A 14 -7.54 14.07 9.20
N PRO A 15 -8.57 14.15 8.34
CA PRO A 15 -9.34 12.96 7.97
C PRO A 15 -8.48 11.84 7.39
N GLU A 16 -7.54 12.18 6.50
CA GLU A 16 -6.65 11.17 5.91
C GLU A 16 -5.68 10.62 6.96
N GLU A 17 -5.22 11.45 7.87
CA GLU A 17 -4.31 11.03 8.93
C GLU A 17 -5.00 10.04 9.86
N TRP A 18 -6.26 10.28 10.17
CA TRP A 18 -7.06 9.35 10.96
C TRP A 18 -7.17 7.99 10.26
N VAL A 19 -7.47 8.00 8.97
CA VAL A 19 -7.56 6.77 8.18
C VAL A 19 -6.23 6.03 8.21
N ARG A 20 -5.13 6.75 7.98
CA ARG A 20 -3.80 6.14 7.95
C ARG A 20 -3.46 5.44 9.26
N GLN A 21 -3.65 6.11 10.38
CA GLN A 21 -3.29 5.56 11.67
C GLN A 21 -4.10 4.31 12.00
N HIS A 22 -5.37 4.33 11.73
CA HIS A 22 -6.23 3.17 11.97
C HIS A 22 -5.86 2.00 11.05
N PHE A 23 -5.61 2.27 9.80
CA PHE A 23 -5.29 1.22 8.84
C PHE A 23 -3.94 0.58 9.13
N ILE A 24 -2.93 1.38 9.44
CA ILE A 24 -1.61 0.85 9.79
C ILE A 24 -1.69 0.01 11.06
N HIS A 25 -2.45 0.45 12.04
CA HIS A 25 -2.66 -0.34 13.25
C HIS A 25 -3.29 -1.70 12.91
N PHE A 26 -4.26 -1.71 12.03
CA PHE A 26 -4.87 -2.95 11.57
C PHE A 26 -3.85 -3.87 10.89
N LEU A 27 -3.03 -3.35 10.00
CA LEU A 27 -2.01 -4.14 9.32
C LEU A 27 -1.05 -4.78 10.32
N ILE A 28 -0.60 -4.02 11.31
CA ILE A 28 0.36 -4.49 12.29
C ILE A 28 -0.28 -5.55 13.20
N THR A 29 -1.46 -5.26 13.73
CA THR A 29 -2.07 -6.11 14.76
C THR A 29 -2.81 -7.32 14.20
N HIS A 30 -3.38 -7.23 13.01
CA HIS A 30 -4.24 -8.29 12.47
C HIS A 30 -3.63 -9.00 11.27
N LYS A 31 -2.68 -8.40 10.58
CA LYS A 31 -2.12 -8.96 9.35
C LYS A 31 -0.62 -9.23 9.44
N GLY A 32 -0.02 -9.01 10.59
CA GLY A 32 1.37 -9.38 10.84
C GLY A 32 2.40 -8.51 10.13
N TYR A 33 2.06 -7.29 9.76
CA TYR A 33 3.00 -6.40 9.10
C TYR A 33 3.99 -5.84 10.12
N PRO A 34 5.30 -5.95 9.86
CA PRO A 34 6.30 -5.37 10.76
C PRO A 34 6.26 -3.84 10.70
N ALA A 35 6.11 -3.21 11.85
CA ALA A 35 6.05 -1.75 11.92
C ALA A 35 7.30 -1.09 11.31
N GLY A 36 8.46 -1.69 11.50
CA GLY A 36 9.71 -1.15 10.99
C GLY A 36 9.87 -1.24 9.47
N LEU A 37 8.97 -1.95 8.79
CA LEU A 37 8.98 -2.07 7.33
C LEU A 37 7.88 -1.27 6.66
N ILE A 38 7.19 -0.42 7.40
CA ILE A 38 6.18 0.49 6.85
C ILE A 38 6.73 1.92 6.96
N ALA A 39 6.75 2.63 5.84
CA ALA A 39 7.17 4.02 5.80
C ALA A 39 6.01 4.89 5.31
N ASN A 40 5.85 6.06 5.93
CA ASN A 40 4.81 7.01 5.54
C ASN A 40 5.42 8.16 4.74
N GLU A 41 4.63 8.68 3.81
CA GLU A 41 5.00 9.86 3.01
C GLU A 41 6.36 9.66 2.33
N MET A 42 6.54 8.52 1.72
CA MET A 42 7.81 8.17 1.09
C MET A 42 7.71 8.27 -0.43
N ALA A 43 8.73 8.87 -1.04
CA ALA A 43 8.84 8.90 -2.49
C ALA A 43 9.50 7.62 -3.00
N ILE A 44 8.93 7.05 -4.05
CA ILE A 44 9.51 5.92 -4.76
C ILE A 44 9.91 6.40 -6.15
N THR A 45 11.10 6.01 -6.58
CA THR A 45 11.60 6.33 -7.91
C THR A 45 11.90 5.05 -8.68
N VAL A 46 11.35 4.95 -9.89
CA VAL A 46 11.62 3.85 -10.80
C VAL A 46 11.89 4.47 -12.16
N GLY A 47 13.12 4.34 -12.65
CA GLY A 47 13.54 5.03 -13.87
C GLY A 47 13.43 6.53 -13.70
N THR A 48 12.65 7.18 -14.57
CA THR A 48 12.40 8.61 -14.49
C THR A 48 11.11 8.94 -13.71
N THR A 49 10.37 7.94 -13.28
CA THR A 49 9.11 8.15 -12.55
C THR A 49 9.40 8.26 -11.06
N ARG A 50 8.94 9.35 -10.47
CA ARG A 50 9.01 9.56 -9.02
C ARG A 50 7.62 9.90 -8.52
N LYS A 51 7.17 9.18 -7.50
CA LYS A 51 5.86 9.42 -6.89
C LYS A 51 5.98 9.39 -5.38
N ARG A 52 5.37 10.37 -4.72
CA ARG A 52 5.23 10.36 -3.27
C ARG A 52 4.02 9.50 -2.91
N CYS A 53 4.24 8.52 -2.05
CA CYS A 53 3.22 7.56 -1.63
C CYS A 53 2.82 7.83 -0.18
N ASP A 54 1.55 7.61 0.14
CA ASP A 54 1.07 7.83 1.52
C ASP A 54 1.70 6.86 2.49
N SER A 55 1.71 5.58 2.15
CA SER A 55 2.46 4.57 2.90
C SER A 55 3.03 3.55 1.94
N VAL A 56 4.19 2.99 2.31
CA VAL A 56 4.85 1.95 1.54
C VAL A 56 5.25 0.84 2.50
N VAL A 57 4.94 -0.40 2.13
CA VAL A 57 5.37 -1.57 2.88
C VAL A 57 6.55 -2.19 2.15
N PHE A 58 7.65 -2.39 2.86
CA PHE A 58 8.88 -2.92 2.29
C PHE A 58 9.08 -4.38 2.68
N GLY A 59 9.72 -5.12 1.77
CA GLY A 59 10.23 -6.44 2.09
C GLY A 59 11.50 -6.35 2.91
N ARG A 60 11.98 -7.51 3.37
CA ARG A 60 13.16 -7.55 4.25
C ARG A 60 14.45 -7.22 3.52
N GLN A 61 14.41 -7.16 2.20
CA GLN A 61 15.55 -6.71 1.38
C GLN A 61 15.35 -5.28 0.88
N ALA A 62 14.49 -4.53 1.56
CA ALA A 62 14.19 -3.13 1.27
C ALA A 62 13.52 -2.90 -0.08
N GLN A 63 12.91 -3.92 -0.68
CA GLN A 63 12.14 -3.76 -1.90
C GLN A 63 10.71 -3.34 -1.57
N PRO A 64 10.10 -2.40 -2.31
CA PRO A 64 8.71 -2.04 -2.09
C PRO A 64 7.79 -3.21 -2.50
N LEU A 65 6.92 -3.62 -1.59
CA LEU A 65 5.98 -4.72 -1.83
C LEU A 65 4.56 -4.21 -2.03
N MET A 66 4.20 -3.13 -1.35
CA MET A 66 2.82 -2.62 -1.35
C MET A 66 2.83 -1.11 -1.19
N ILE A 67 1.92 -0.46 -1.89
CA ILE A 67 1.64 0.96 -1.69
C ILE A 67 0.23 1.08 -1.14
N VAL A 68 0.04 1.95 -0.16
CA VAL A 68 -1.27 2.26 0.41
C VAL A 68 -1.58 3.73 0.17
N GLU A 69 -2.75 3.99 -0.40
CA GLU A 69 -3.26 5.34 -0.62
C GLU A 69 -4.48 5.56 0.26
N TYR A 70 -4.51 6.66 0.98
CA TYR A 70 -5.61 6.99 1.89
C TYR A 70 -6.44 8.12 1.31
N LYS A 71 -7.74 7.99 1.47
CA LYS A 71 -8.70 9.03 1.14
C LYS A 71 -9.48 9.38 2.41
N ALA A 72 -10.01 10.59 2.49
CA ALA A 72 -10.84 10.97 3.61
C ALA A 72 -12.11 10.11 3.67
N PRO A 73 -12.70 9.89 4.86
CA PRO A 73 -13.87 9.02 5.00
C PRO A 73 -15.06 9.39 4.14
N HIS A 74 -15.21 10.67 3.79
CA HIS A 74 -16.34 11.12 2.98
C HIS A 74 -16.11 10.94 1.48
N ILE A 75 -14.93 10.50 1.06
CA ILE A 75 -14.61 10.32 -0.36
C ILE A 75 -15.09 8.94 -0.79
N ALA A 76 -15.92 8.91 -1.82
CA ALA A 76 -16.38 7.64 -2.40
C ALA A 76 -15.24 7.01 -3.22
N LEU A 77 -15.03 5.71 -3.02
CA LEU A 77 -14.04 4.95 -3.78
C LEU A 77 -14.72 4.39 -5.02
N THR A 78 -14.55 5.07 -6.14
CA THR A 78 -15.20 4.71 -7.40
C THR A 78 -14.19 4.09 -8.36
N GLN A 79 -14.69 3.51 -9.44
CA GLN A 79 -13.84 2.94 -10.49
C GLN A 79 -12.85 3.98 -11.02
N LYS A 80 -13.29 5.22 -11.16
CA LYS A 80 -12.43 6.31 -11.63
C LYS A 80 -11.24 6.53 -10.69
N VAL A 81 -11.49 6.46 -9.38
CA VAL A 81 -10.43 6.61 -8.37
C VAL A 81 -9.43 5.49 -8.51
N PHE A 82 -9.89 4.24 -8.62
CA PHE A 82 -9.00 3.09 -8.76
C PHE A 82 -8.19 3.18 -10.05
N ASP A 83 -8.82 3.54 -11.15
CA ASP A 83 -8.12 3.66 -12.43
C ASP A 83 -7.02 4.71 -12.37
N GLN A 84 -7.29 5.83 -11.72
CA GLN A 84 -6.31 6.90 -11.60
C GLN A 84 -5.12 6.48 -10.75
N ILE A 85 -5.37 5.87 -9.60
CA ILE A 85 -4.29 5.46 -8.69
C ILE A 85 -3.48 4.31 -9.31
N SER A 86 -4.14 3.34 -9.92
CA SER A 86 -3.46 2.20 -10.51
C SER A 86 -2.57 2.62 -11.67
N ARG A 87 -2.93 3.66 -12.39
CA ARG A 87 -2.13 4.18 -13.49
C ARG A 87 -0.75 4.64 -13.03
N TYR A 88 -0.68 5.29 -11.87
CA TYR A 88 0.59 5.66 -11.28
C TYR A 88 1.38 4.44 -10.82
N ASN A 89 0.69 3.50 -10.17
CA ASN A 89 1.35 2.30 -9.66
C ASN A 89 1.94 1.43 -10.76
N MET A 90 1.32 1.45 -11.94
CA MET A 90 1.84 0.73 -13.09
C MET A 90 3.28 1.13 -13.41
N ARG A 91 3.61 2.40 -13.22
CA ARG A 91 4.95 2.92 -13.50
C ARG A 91 5.95 2.57 -12.40
N LEU A 92 5.48 2.28 -11.20
CA LEU A 92 6.35 2.02 -10.06
C LEU A 92 6.70 0.53 -9.89
N HIS A 93 6.01 -0.35 -10.60
CA HIS A 93 6.25 -1.80 -10.56
C HIS A 93 6.16 -2.39 -9.16
N VAL A 94 5.22 -1.88 -8.35
CA VAL A 94 4.90 -2.45 -7.05
C VAL A 94 3.68 -3.35 -7.23
N ASP A 95 3.72 -4.57 -6.70
CA ASP A 95 2.70 -5.57 -6.99
C ASP A 95 1.37 -5.35 -6.28
N TRP A 96 1.39 -4.76 -5.11
CA TRP A 96 0.20 -4.63 -4.29
C TRP A 96 -0.15 -3.16 -4.09
N LEU A 97 -1.44 -2.87 -4.20
CA LEU A 97 -1.96 -1.53 -3.98
C LEU A 97 -3.19 -1.61 -3.11
N ILE A 98 -3.22 -0.83 -2.03
CA ILE A 98 -4.41 -0.69 -1.19
C ILE A 98 -4.91 0.74 -1.28
N VAL A 99 -6.22 0.89 -1.38
CA VAL A 99 -6.89 2.17 -1.31
C VAL A 99 -7.92 2.09 -0.19
N SER A 100 -7.86 3.02 0.74
CA SER A 100 -8.74 3.02 1.90
C SER A 100 -9.23 4.42 2.20
N ASN A 101 -10.52 4.53 2.56
CA ASN A 101 -11.08 5.76 3.12
C ASN A 101 -11.46 5.60 4.59
N GLY A 102 -11.04 4.50 5.21
CA GLY A 102 -11.34 4.21 6.61
C GLY A 102 -12.63 3.43 6.80
N LEU A 103 -13.58 3.58 5.89
CA LEU A 103 -14.85 2.85 5.92
C LEU A 103 -14.82 1.65 4.97
N GLN A 104 -14.10 1.78 3.89
CA GLN A 104 -13.93 0.73 2.89
C GLN A 104 -12.46 0.60 2.55
N HIS A 105 -12.00 -0.63 2.39
CA HIS A 105 -10.63 -0.95 2.04
C HIS A 105 -10.65 -1.87 0.82
N TYR A 106 -9.87 -1.51 -0.19
CA TYR A 106 -9.77 -2.31 -1.40
C TYR A 106 -8.32 -2.70 -1.61
N CYS A 107 -8.09 -3.97 -1.89
CA CYS A 107 -6.77 -4.49 -2.21
C CYS A 107 -6.74 -4.87 -3.68
N LEU A 108 -5.76 -4.35 -4.39
CA LEU A 108 -5.58 -4.59 -5.81
C LEU A 108 -4.24 -5.25 -6.03
N ARG A 109 -4.23 -6.28 -6.85
CA ARG A 109 -2.98 -6.86 -7.32
C ARG A 109 -2.73 -6.40 -8.74
N MET A 110 -1.55 -5.83 -8.96
CA MET A 110 -1.18 -5.29 -10.26
C MET A 110 -0.81 -6.43 -11.20
N ASP A 111 -1.32 -6.37 -12.43
CA ASP A 111 -1.02 -7.34 -13.48
C ASP A 111 -0.25 -6.61 -14.57
N TYR A 112 1.06 -6.68 -14.51
CA TYR A 112 1.93 -5.94 -15.43
C TYR A 112 1.90 -6.53 -16.85
N ALA A 113 1.68 -7.84 -16.96
CA ALA A 113 1.61 -8.49 -18.26
C ALA A 113 0.43 -7.97 -19.09
N HIS A 114 -0.70 -7.74 -18.46
CA HIS A 114 -1.92 -7.27 -19.12
C HIS A 114 -2.20 -5.79 -18.90
N ARG A 115 -1.32 -5.09 -18.18
CA ARG A 115 -1.41 -3.66 -17.88
C ARG A 115 -2.75 -3.31 -17.24
N THR A 116 -3.16 -4.10 -16.27
CA THR A 116 -4.40 -3.93 -15.54
C THR A 116 -4.20 -4.31 -14.08
N TYR A 117 -5.28 -4.39 -13.33
CA TYR A 117 -5.25 -4.80 -11.94
C TYR A 117 -6.44 -5.69 -11.64
N HIS A 118 -6.33 -6.47 -10.56
CA HIS A 118 -7.39 -7.35 -10.11
C HIS A 118 -7.72 -7.02 -8.65
N PHE A 119 -9.02 -6.92 -8.34
CA PHE A 119 -9.43 -6.78 -6.95
C PHE A 119 -9.25 -8.10 -6.22
N MET A 120 -8.62 -8.02 -5.06
CA MET A 120 -8.43 -9.20 -4.22
C MET A 120 -9.55 -9.25 -3.19
N PRO A 121 -10.00 -10.45 -2.79
CA PRO A 121 -11.13 -10.58 -1.86
C PRO A 121 -10.79 -10.13 -0.44
N ASP A 122 -9.51 -10.08 -0.08
CA ASP A 122 -9.09 -9.71 1.26
C ASP A 122 -7.71 -9.07 1.22
N ILE A 123 -7.35 -8.41 2.32
CA ILE A 123 -6.01 -7.86 2.49
C ILE A 123 -5.10 -9.01 2.90
N PRO A 124 -3.98 -9.24 2.18
CA PRO A 124 -3.11 -10.36 2.49
C PRO A 124 -2.35 -10.15 3.79
N ALA A 125 -2.00 -11.23 4.46
CA ALA A 125 -1.04 -11.17 5.54
C ALA A 125 0.33 -10.79 4.97
N TYR A 126 1.19 -10.23 5.81
CA TYR A 126 2.50 -9.79 5.34
C TYR A 126 3.28 -10.91 4.66
N THR A 127 3.20 -12.13 5.20
CA THR A 127 3.90 -13.28 4.63
C THR A 127 3.43 -13.64 3.23
N GLU A 128 2.24 -13.21 2.84
CA GLU A 128 1.70 -13.48 1.52
C GLU A 128 2.16 -12.46 0.48
N LEU A 129 2.86 -11.42 0.88
CA LEU A 129 3.32 -10.38 -0.05
C LEU A 129 4.58 -10.77 -0.81
N THR A 130 5.26 -11.82 -0.38
CA THR A 130 6.52 -12.19 -1.02
C THR A 130 6.31 -12.55 -2.48
N PRO A 131 7.21 -12.12 -3.36
CA PRO A 131 7.11 -12.48 -4.76
C PRO A 131 7.16 -14.00 -4.94
N SER A 132 6.40 -14.49 -5.90
CA SER A 132 6.38 -15.92 -6.20
C SER A 132 7.48 -16.34 -7.16
N VAL A 133 8.42 -15.48 -7.40
CA VAL A 133 9.49 -15.74 -8.36
C VAL A 133 10.29 -16.99 -8.01
N SER A 134 10.40 -17.29 -6.74
CA SER A 134 11.12 -18.48 -6.32
C SER A 134 10.49 -19.76 -6.86
N LEU A 135 9.22 -19.74 -7.13
CA LEU A 135 8.55 -20.90 -7.67
C LEU A 135 9.06 -21.26 -9.03
N ASP A 136 9.30 -20.26 -9.81
CA ASP A 136 9.74 -20.50 -11.15
C ASP A 136 11.13 -21.05 -11.18
N SER A 137 11.96 -20.55 -10.33
CA SER A 137 13.29 -21.07 -10.26
C SER A 137 13.28 -22.50 -9.79
N SER A 138 12.39 -22.82 -8.92
CA SER A 138 12.35 -24.16 -8.41
C SER A 138 11.87 -25.12 -9.49
N SER A 139 11.20 -24.60 -10.40
CA SER A 139 10.69 -25.48 -11.43
C SER A 139 11.78 -26.03 -12.27
N ILE A 140 12.93 -25.58 -11.98
CA ILE A 140 13.90 -26.07 -12.64
C ILE A 140 14.48 -27.05 -12.63
#